data_94d3f021706d2195bd7a30de7b31e3de
#
_entry.id   94d3f021706d2195bd7a30de7b31e3de
#
_cell.length_a   1.000
_cell.length_b   1.000
_cell.length_c   1.000
_cell.angle_alpha   90.00
_cell.angle_beta   90.00
_cell.angle_gamma   90.00
#
_symmetry.space_group_name_H-M   'P 1'
#
loop_
_entity.id
_entity.type
_entity.pdbx_description
1 polymer ?
#
loop_
_entity_poly.entity_id
_entity_poly.type
_entity_poly.pdbx_seq_one_letter_code
_entity_poly.pdbx_strand_id
1 'polypeptide(L)'
;MLFHSFNNQDERRAFGGSDFLEFQFCKLKKGTSIKSIVSNRNIVDWCNDSLYVYGDDTDVFYKHYKDVFKNGVYNNLKSGDIDFFGINYYSADQVNEMIKIIEENKPEEYTVLLSWLNKAKEFNGVYILGV
;
A
#
# COMPACT_ATOMS: atom_id res chain seq x y z
N MET A 1 -12.20 -9.41 8.54
CA MET A 1 -11.75 -8.07 8.16
C MET A 1 -10.40 -8.16 7.48
N LEU A 2 -10.31 -7.68 6.25
CA LEU A 2 -9.08 -7.75 5.46
C LEU A 2 -8.16 -6.54 5.74
N PHE A 3 -8.74 -5.33 5.79
CA PHE A 3 -7.99 -4.11 6.03
C PHE A 3 -8.16 -3.62 7.44
N HIS A 4 -7.05 -3.30 8.11
CA HIS A 4 -7.01 -2.81 9.47
C HIS A 4 -6.41 -1.42 9.53
N SER A 5 -6.81 -0.64 10.52
CA SER A 5 -6.14 0.60 10.90
C SER A 5 -5.90 0.60 12.40
N PHE A 6 -4.82 1.26 12.84
CA PHE A 6 -4.42 1.26 14.24
C PHE A 6 -4.11 2.70 14.68
N ASN A 7 -4.53 3.04 15.89
CA ASN A 7 -4.31 4.38 16.44
C ASN A 7 -2.86 4.64 16.82
N ASN A 8 -2.13 3.57 17.17
CA ASN A 8 -0.72 3.63 17.54
C ASN A 8 -0.03 2.30 17.26
N GLN A 9 1.29 2.33 17.34
CA GLN A 9 2.12 1.15 17.04
C GLN A 9 1.94 0.00 18.04
N ASP A 10 1.67 0.33 19.29
CA ASP A 10 1.43 -0.69 20.33
C ASP A 10 0.17 -1.50 20.05
N GLU A 11 -0.88 -0.85 19.58
CA GLU A 11 -2.12 -1.51 19.16
C GLU A 11 -1.88 -2.49 18.02
N ARG A 12 -1.09 -2.10 17.01
CA ARG A 12 -0.71 -2.98 15.91
C ARG A 12 0.10 -4.18 16.42
N ARG A 13 1.09 -3.94 17.27
CA ARG A 13 1.94 -5.00 17.85
C ARG A 13 1.14 -5.99 18.69
N ALA A 14 0.16 -5.50 19.44
CA ALA A 14 -0.72 -6.34 20.22
C ALA A 14 -1.61 -7.24 19.38
N PHE A 15 -2.02 -6.76 18.18
CA PHE A 15 -2.84 -7.54 17.24
C PHE A 15 -2.05 -8.66 16.57
N GLY A 16 -0.89 -8.38 16.00
CA GLY A 16 -0.15 -9.35 15.20
C GLY A 16 1.35 -9.07 15.04
N GLY A 17 1.94 -8.33 15.95
CA GLY A 17 3.37 -8.02 15.91
C GLY A 17 3.74 -7.14 14.74
N SER A 18 4.72 -7.57 13.94
CA SER A 18 5.16 -6.88 12.72
C SER A 18 4.73 -7.60 11.44
N ASP A 19 3.89 -8.62 11.54
CA ASP A 19 3.48 -9.45 10.40
C ASP A 19 2.31 -8.81 9.64
N PHE A 20 2.58 -7.68 8.98
CA PHE A 20 1.60 -6.95 8.20
C PHE A 20 2.20 -6.44 6.89
N LEU A 21 1.38 -6.43 5.83
CA LEU A 21 1.60 -5.51 4.73
C LEU A 21 1.12 -4.15 5.19
N GLU A 22 1.92 -3.12 4.97
CA GLU A 22 1.54 -1.75 5.30
C GLU A 22 1.34 -0.93 4.03
N PHE A 23 0.18 -0.29 3.91
CA PHE A 23 -0.16 0.61 2.82
C PHE A 23 0.06 2.03 3.34
N GLN A 24 1.07 2.73 2.80
CA GLN A 24 1.41 4.09 3.23
C GLN A 24 1.17 5.09 2.11
N PHE A 25 0.76 6.30 2.48
CA PHE A 25 0.83 7.43 1.57
C PHE A 25 2.29 7.83 1.36
N CYS A 26 2.67 8.11 0.10
CA CYS A 26 3.97 8.70 -0.18
C CYS A 26 3.90 10.21 0.12
N LYS A 27 4.49 10.62 1.21
CA LYS A 27 4.49 12.02 1.67
C LYS A 27 5.68 12.82 1.15
N LEU A 28 6.47 12.22 0.27
CA LEU A 28 7.56 12.91 -0.39
C LEU A 28 7.00 13.92 -1.40
N LYS A 29 7.76 14.98 -1.60
CA LYS A 29 7.36 16.09 -2.47
C LYS A 29 7.14 15.61 -3.91
N LYS A 30 6.13 16.13 -4.57
CA LYS A 30 5.93 15.90 -6.01
C LYS A 30 7.16 16.37 -6.79
N GLY A 31 7.58 15.59 -7.77
CA GLY A 31 8.83 15.80 -8.50
C GLY A 31 10.03 15.08 -7.92
N THR A 32 9.91 14.46 -6.74
CA THR A 32 10.95 13.58 -6.19
C THR A 32 11.21 12.43 -7.16
N SER A 33 12.49 12.13 -7.42
CA SER A 33 12.84 11.05 -8.34
C SER A 33 12.36 9.69 -7.83
N ILE A 34 12.02 8.80 -8.74
CA ILE A 34 11.58 7.43 -8.40
C ILE A 34 12.67 6.71 -7.59
N LYS A 35 13.95 6.92 -7.94
CA LYS A 35 15.06 6.34 -7.20
C LYS A 35 15.05 6.75 -5.72
N SER A 36 14.74 8.01 -5.42
CA SER A 36 14.62 8.49 -4.04
C SER A 36 13.35 7.96 -3.37
N ILE A 37 12.23 7.94 -4.09
CA ILE A 37 10.95 7.46 -3.56
C ILE A 37 11.06 6.03 -3.05
N VAL A 38 11.73 5.15 -3.79
CA VAL A 38 11.84 3.71 -3.45
C VAL A 38 13.10 3.39 -2.64
N SER A 39 13.84 4.41 -2.20
CA SER A 39 15.03 4.22 -1.36
C SER A 39 14.62 3.84 0.06
N ASN A 40 15.29 2.82 0.64
CA ASN A 40 15.01 2.36 2.00
C ASN A 40 15.08 3.49 3.04
N ARG A 41 15.98 4.45 2.86
CA ARG A 41 16.14 5.58 3.81
C ARG A 41 14.94 6.51 3.87
N ASN A 42 14.09 6.50 2.86
CA ASN A 42 12.90 7.35 2.77
C ASN A 42 11.63 6.62 3.21
N ILE A 43 11.74 5.35 3.60
CA ILE A 43 10.60 4.56 4.06
C ILE A 43 10.48 4.71 5.58
N VAL A 44 9.24 4.94 6.02
CA VAL A 44 8.91 5.06 7.46
C VAL A 44 8.40 3.70 7.94
N ASP A 45 8.85 3.26 9.12
CA ASP A 45 8.50 1.93 9.65
C ASP A 45 7.03 1.79 10.02
N TRP A 46 6.35 2.88 10.33
CA TRP A 46 4.96 2.86 10.74
C TRP A 46 4.35 4.25 10.60
N CYS A 47 3.08 4.29 10.17
CA CYS A 47 2.28 5.52 10.11
C CYS A 47 0.89 5.26 10.66
N ASN A 48 0.33 6.25 11.36
CA ASN A 48 -1.01 6.15 11.94
C ASN A 48 -2.15 6.31 10.91
N ASP A 49 -1.83 6.78 9.71
CA ASP A 49 -2.79 6.92 8.61
C ASP A 49 -2.66 5.81 7.56
N SER A 50 -1.93 4.76 7.88
CA SER A 50 -1.76 3.59 7.02
C SER A 50 -2.93 2.62 7.12
N LEU A 51 -3.09 1.79 6.08
CA LEU A 51 -3.86 0.55 6.16
C LEU A 51 -2.92 -0.63 6.30
N TYR A 52 -3.41 -1.70 6.89
CA TYR A 52 -2.64 -2.90 7.19
C TYR A 52 -3.42 -4.15 6.76
N VAL A 53 -2.73 -5.09 6.14
CA VAL A 53 -3.22 -6.44 5.89
C VAL A 53 -2.37 -7.41 6.70
N TYR A 54 -3.02 -8.19 7.58
CA TYR A 54 -2.31 -9.16 8.41
C TYR A 54 -1.65 -10.24 7.53
N GLY A 55 -0.48 -10.69 7.93
CA GLY A 55 0.30 -11.65 7.16
C GLY A 55 -0.46 -12.91 6.78
N ASP A 56 -1.29 -13.43 7.69
CA ASP A 56 -2.13 -14.61 7.43
C ASP A 56 -3.18 -14.37 6.34
N ASP A 57 -3.50 -13.12 6.03
CA ASP A 57 -4.53 -12.74 5.05
C ASP A 57 -3.94 -12.32 3.70
N THR A 58 -2.63 -12.42 3.51
CA THR A 58 -1.99 -11.98 2.25
C THR A 58 -2.47 -12.76 1.04
N ASP A 59 -2.74 -14.05 1.18
CA ASP A 59 -3.26 -14.87 0.09
C ASP A 59 -4.66 -14.41 -0.33
N VAL A 60 -5.51 -14.09 0.63
CA VAL A 60 -6.86 -13.57 0.39
C VAL A 60 -6.75 -12.20 -0.30
N PHE A 61 -5.88 -11.33 0.20
CA PHE A 61 -5.63 -10.03 -0.40
C PHE A 61 -5.17 -10.18 -1.86
N TYR A 62 -4.19 -11.02 -2.12
CA TYR A 62 -3.68 -11.23 -3.47
C TYR A 62 -4.76 -11.74 -4.42
N LYS A 63 -5.55 -12.71 -3.98
CA LYS A 63 -6.65 -13.28 -4.77
C LYS A 63 -7.62 -12.19 -5.26
N HIS A 64 -7.97 -11.25 -4.39
CA HIS A 64 -8.96 -10.22 -4.69
C HIS A 64 -8.39 -8.96 -5.35
N TYR A 65 -7.10 -8.66 -5.16
CA TYR A 65 -6.51 -7.38 -5.54
C TYR A 65 -5.33 -7.46 -6.50
N LYS A 66 -4.91 -8.65 -6.94
CA LYS A 66 -3.76 -8.79 -7.85
C LYS A 66 -3.91 -7.98 -9.14
N ASP A 67 -5.13 -7.83 -9.65
CA ASP A 67 -5.40 -7.08 -10.87
C ASP A 67 -5.45 -5.57 -10.66
N VAL A 68 -5.57 -5.14 -9.41
CA VAL A 68 -5.56 -3.73 -9.02
C VAL A 68 -4.11 -3.23 -8.87
N PHE A 69 -3.27 -3.99 -8.16
CA PHE A 69 -1.91 -3.60 -7.82
C PHE A 69 -0.90 -4.23 -8.78
N LYS A 70 -0.87 -3.70 -10.00
CA LYS A 70 0.07 -4.11 -11.04
C LYS A 70 1.11 -3.03 -11.29
N ASN A 71 2.30 -3.45 -11.73
CA ASN A 71 3.36 -2.54 -12.17
C ASN A 71 3.85 -1.59 -11.08
N GLY A 72 3.81 -2.03 -9.83
CA GLY A 72 4.48 -1.33 -8.74
C GLY A 72 5.99 -1.29 -8.98
N VAL A 73 6.63 -0.20 -8.59
CA VAL A 73 8.07 -0.04 -8.73
C VAL A 73 8.75 -0.51 -7.46
N TYR A 74 9.71 -1.42 -7.64
CA TYR A 74 10.49 -1.99 -6.54
C TYR A 74 11.69 -1.11 -6.17
N ASN A 75 12.31 -1.43 -5.06
CA ASN A 75 13.53 -0.76 -4.60
C ASN A 75 14.65 -0.77 -5.66
N ASN A 76 14.74 -1.80 -6.50
CA ASN A 76 15.75 -1.93 -7.56
C ASN A 76 15.34 -1.22 -8.87
N LEU A 77 14.26 -0.44 -8.89
CA LEU A 77 13.72 0.29 -10.03
C LEU A 77 13.05 -0.59 -11.09
N LYS A 78 12.99 -1.90 -10.90
CA LYS A 78 12.18 -2.78 -11.73
C LYS A 78 10.73 -2.69 -11.29
N SER A 79 9.81 -3.13 -12.12
CA SER A 79 8.37 -3.13 -11.83
C SER A 79 7.76 -4.48 -12.12
N GLY A 80 6.61 -4.75 -11.51
CA GLY A 80 5.90 -6.00 -11.71
C GLY A 80 4.80 -6.21 -10.69
N ASP A 81 4.51 -7.48 -10.42
CA ASP A 81 3.53 -7.91 -9.44
C ASP A 81 3.94 -7.52 -8.01
N ILE A 82 3.01 -7.59 -7.07
CA ILE A 82 3.29 -7.23 -5.68
C ILE A 82 4.43 -8.10 -5.12
N ASP A 83 5.44 -7.45 -4.58
CA ASP A 83 6.48 -8.11 -3.80
C ASP A 83 6.09 -8.03 -2.32
N PHE A 84 5.70 -9.15 -1.73
CA PHE A 84 5.26 -9.23 -0.34
C PHE A 84 6.40 -9.09 0.69
N PHE A 85 7.64 -8.99 0.23
CA PHE A 85 8.83 -8.91 1.08
C PHE A 85 9.64 -7.64 0.84
N GLY A 86 9.14 -6.72 0.04
CA GLY A 86 9.88 -5.55 -0.35
C GLY A 86 9.03 -4.28 -0.46
N ILE A 87 9.58 -3.30 -1.15
CA ILE A 87 8.94 -2.02 -1.39
C ILE A 87 8.21 -2.09 -2.74
N ASN A 88 6.95 -1.66 -2.75
CA ASN A 88 6.16 -1.48 -3.96
C ASN A 88 5.63 -0.04 -3.97
N TYR A 89 5.98 0.73 -4.99
CA TYR A 89 5.50 2.11 -5.12
C TYR A 89 4.56 2.23 -6.32
N TYR A 90 3.46 2.96 -6.11
CA TYR A 90 2.47 3.28 -7.14
C TYR A 90 2.30 4.79 -7.22
N SER A 91 2.49 5.34 -8.42
CA SER A 91 2.37 6.78 -8.66
C SER A 91 0.94 7.30 -8.48
N ALA A 92 0.79 8.63 -8.45
CA ALA A 92 -0.53 9.26 -8.39
C ALA A 92 -1.41 8.84 -9.59
N ASP A 93 -0.84 8.72 -10.78
CA ASP A 93 -1.58 8.25 -11.95
C ASP A 93 -2.03 6.80 -11.81
N GLN A 94 -1.16 5.94 -11.27
CA GLN A 94 -1.52 4.56 -10.99
C GLN A 94 -2.63 4.46 -9.94
N VAL A 95 -2.61 5.31 -8.91
CA VAL A 95 -3.67 5.36 -7.90
C VAL A 95 -5.02 5.69 -8.55
N ASN A 96 -5.07 6.64 -9.50
CA ASN A 96 -6.30 6.97 -10.21
C ASN A 96 -6.84 5.77 -11.00
N GLU A 97 -5.96 5.00 -11.65
CA GLU A 97 -6.37 3.78 -12.35
C GLU A 97 -6.88 2.70 -11.40
N MET A 98 -6.22 2.53 -10.26
CA MET A 98 -6.66 1.59 -9.21
C MET A 98 -8.08 1.91 -8.75
N ILE A 99 -8.37 3.17 -8.49
CA ILE A 99 -9.70 3.62 -8.06
C ILE A 99 -10.76 3.21 -9.08
N LYS A 100 -10.50 3.41 -10.38
CA LYS A 100 -11.42 3.01 -11.45
C LYS A 100 -11.68 1.51 -11.45
N ILE A 101 -10.62 0.71 -11.36
CA ILE A 101 -10.72 -0.74 -11.35
C ILE A 101 -11.53 -1.24 -10.15
N ILE A 102 -11.26 -0.67 -8.96
CA ILE A 102 -11.95 -1.03 -7.73
C ILE A 102 -13.44 -0.67 -7.82
N GLU A 103 -13.76 0.50 -8.34
CA GLU A 103 -15.16 0.93 -8.52
C GLU A 103 -15.93 0.01 -9.48
N GLU A 104 -15.27 -0.50 -10.51
CA GLU A 104 -15.87 -1.42 -11.48
C GLU A 104 -16.04 -2.82 -10.92
N ASN A 105 -15.02 -3.37 -10.28
CA ASN A 105 -14.95 -4.76 -9.88
C ASN A 105 -15.47 -5.03 -8.48
N LYS A 106 -15.49 -4.02 -7.62
CA LYS A 106 -15.96 -4.11 -6.22
C LYS A 106 -15.44 -5.34 -5.48
N PRO A 107 -14.10 -5.52 -5.38
CA PRO A 107 -13.53 -6.69 -4.70
C PRO A 107 -13.81 -6.67 -3.20
N GLU A 108 -13.45 -7.73 -2.50
CA GLU A 108 -13.68 -7.91 -1.06
C GLU A 108 -13.25 -6.70 -0.24
N GLU A 109 -14.15 -6.16 0.58
CA GLU A 109 -13.94 -4.97 1.44
C GLU A 109 -13.46 -3.73 0.66
N TYR A 110 -13.87 -3.60 -0.59
CA TYR A 110 -13.38 -2.55 -1.48
C TYR A 110 -13.65 -1.13 -0.95
N THR A 111 -14.71 -0.92 -0.20
CA THR A 111 -15.07 0.41 0.31
C THR A 111 -14.02 0.99 1.25
N VAL A 112 -13.39 0.14 2.06
CA VAL A 112 -12.33 0.56 2.99
C VAL A 112 -11.10 1.02 2.21
N LEU A 113 -10.64 0.20 1.26
CA LEU A 113 -9.49 0.56 0.43
C LEU A 113 -9.77 1.75 -0.47
N LEU A 114 -10.96 1.81 -1.06
CA LEU A 114 -11.36 2.92 -1.93
C LEU A 114 -11.34 4.25 -1.18
N SER A 115 -11.87 4.28 0.04
CA SER A 115 -11.82 5.47 0.90
C SER A 115 -10.39 5.92 1.16
N TRP A 116 -9.50 4.99 1.46
CA TRP A 116 -8.09 5.27 1.71
C TRP A 116 -7.38 5.79 0.44
N LEU A 117 -7.62 5.15 -0.71
CA LEU A 117 -7.03 5.57 -1.99
C LEU A 117 -7.52 6.95 -2.41
N ASN A 118 -8.77 7.32 -2.10
CA ASN A 118 -9.25 8.66 -2.38
C ASN A 118 -8.48 9.72 -1.57
N LYS A 119 -8.08 9.43 -0.34
CA LYS A 119 -7.22 10.31 0.45
C LYS A 119 -5.82 10.42 -0.16
N ALA A 120 -5.36 9.38 -0.84
CA ALA A 120 -4.04 9.36 -1.50
C ALA A 120 -3.91 10.41 -2.60
N LYS A 121 -5.01 10.96 -3.10
CA LYS A 121 -4.97 12.05 -4.09
C LYS A 121 -4.29 13.32 -3.57
N GLU A 122 -4.20 13.49 -2.26
CA GLU A 122 -3.50 14.60 -1.61
C GLU A 122 -1.98 14.39 -1.53
N PHE A 123 -1.50 13.20 -1.88
CA PHE A 123 -0.11 12.78 -1.72
C PHE A 123 0.53 12.38 -3.05
N ASN A 124 1.80 12.03 -3.01
CA ASN A 124 2.57 11.66 -4.20
C ASN A 124 2.56 10.14 -4.44
N GLY A 125 1.37 9.56 -4.52
CA GLY A 125 1.21 8.13 -4.69
C GLY A 125 1.20 7.37 -3.37
N VAL A 126 1.34 6.05 -3.46
CA VAL A 126 1.27 5.16 -2.30
C VAL A 126 2.33 4.08 -2.36
N TYR A 127 2.66 3.54 -1.20
CA TYR A 127 3.48 2.33 -1.06
C TYR A 127 2.64 1.15 -0.58
N ILE A 128 3.05 -0.05 -0.99
CA ILE A 128 2.78 -1.27 -0.23
C ILE A 128 4.12 -1.78 0.25
N LEU A 129 4.28 -1.87 1.55
CA LEU A 129 5.52 -2.32 2.19
C LEU A 129 5.34 -3.75 2.68
N GLY A 130 6.21 -4.64 2.23
CA GLY A 130 6.20 -6.04 2.58
C GLY A 130 6.71 -6.30 4.01
N VAL A 131 6.56 -7.54 4.39
CA VAL A 131 6.96 -8.02 5.73
C VAL A 131 8.48 -8.15 5.84
#